data_a15e9ec5e8b7d9f2fe39c5ac93f9edb3
#
_entry.id   a15e9ec5e8b7d9f2fe39c5ac93f9edb3
#
_cell.length_a   1.000
_cell.length_b   1.000
_cell.length_c   1.000
_cell.angle_alpha   90.00
_cell.angle_beta   90.00
_cell.angle_gamma   90.00
#
_symmetry.space_group_name_H-M   'P 1'
#
loop_
_entity.id
_entity.type
_entity.pdbx_description
1 polymer ?
#
loop_
_entity_poly.entity_id
_entity_poly.type
_entity_poly.pdbx_seq_one_letter_code
_entity_poly.pdbx_strand_id
1 'polypeptide(L)'
;MNLHVLARAELPRPPARVLEVGCGRGELARALSADGYDVVAVDPDAPEGAIFRRMTLEALRDEGPFDGAFASLALHHVDDLGVALDKLRSLLCPGAPLVVREFAWDLVDEATARWDSERLGRAGGLAEWRAEHEHLHTFEDMRAALDARFRERSFEWGPYLSEHEPAEGQAEEERRLIRSGEIRAVGFVYVGVA
;
A
#
# COMPACT_ATOMS: atom_id res chain seq x y z
N MET A 1 4.21 -0.39 10.56
CA MET A 1 3.87 -1.85 10.35
C MET A 1 4.98 -2.50 9.53
N ASN A 2 5.39 -3.74 9.85
CA ASN A 2 6.39 -4.45 9.05
C ASN A 2 5.70 -5.11 7.84
N LEU A 3 5.97 -4.60 6.62
CA LEU A 3 5.34 -5.08 5.38
C LEU A 3 5.64 -6.55 5.10
N HIS A 4 6.85 -7.02 5.40
CA HIS A 4 7.24 -8.41 5.22
C HIS A 4 6.43 -9.36 6.13
N VAL A 5 6.20 -8.97 7.39
CA VAL A 5 5.35 -9.74 8.31
C VAL A 5 3.90 -9.76 7.82
N LEU A 6 3.36 -8.63 7.38
CA LEU A 6 2.01 -8.54 6.81
C LEU A 6 1.88 -9.42 5.56
N ALA A 7 2.80 -9.30 4.61
CA ALA A 7 2.77 -10.09 3.38
C ALA A 7 2.79 -11.59 3.68
N ARG A 8 3.66 -12.05 4.59
CA ARG A 8 3.74 -13.47 4.98
C ARG A 8 2.50 -14.00 5.72
N ALA A 9 1.80 -13.12 6.43
CA ALA A 9 0.57 -13.50 7.13
C ALA A 9 -0.60 -13.72 6.15
N GLU A 10 -0.64 -12.96 5.06
CA GLU A 10 -1.80 -12.87 4.18
C GLU A 10 -1.60 -13.60 2.83
N LEU A 11 -0.37 -13.67 2.32
CA LEU A 11 -0.05 -14.40 1.09
C LEU A 11 0.02 -15.92 1.34
N PRO A 12 -0.20 -16.75 0.30
CA PRO A 12 0.02 -18.19 0.38
C PRO A 12 1.45 -18.51 0.82
N ARG A 13 1.64 -19.68 1.44
CA ARG A 13 2.99 -20.11 1.84
C ARG A 13 3.86 -20.43 0.61
N PRO A 14 5.17 -20.15 0.66
CA PRO A 14 6.07 -20.59 -0.42
C PRO A 14 6.14 -22.13 -0.52
N PRO A 15 6.41 -22.67 -1.72
CA PRO A 15 6.59 -21.91 -2.96
C PRO A 15 5.26 -21.41 -3.51
N ALA A 16 5.17 -20.10 -3.76
CA ALA A 16 4.02 -19.47 -4.39
C ALA A 16 4.52 -18.34 -5.29
N ARG A 17 3.83 -18.09 -6.39
CA ARG A 17 4.15 -17.00 -7.31
C ARG A 17 3.39 -15.75 -6.92
N VAL A 18 4.09 -14.65 -6.65
CA VAL A 18 3.49 -13.42 -6.11
C VAL A 18 3.89 -12.18 -6.90
N LEU A 19 2.94 -11.24 -7.01
CA LEU A 19 3.14 -9.95 -7.65
C LEU A 19 3.23 -8.86 -6.59
N GLU A 20 4.29 -8.05 -6.62
CA GLU A 20 4.36 -6.80 -5.87
C GLU A 20 4.13 -5.63 -6.83
N VAL A 21 3.14 -4.79 -6.54
CA VAL A 21 2.78 -3.58 -7.29
C VAL A 21 3.28 -2.36 -6.53
N GLY A 22 4.05 -1.49 -7.21
CA GLY A 22 4.68 -0.33 -6.58
C GLY A 22 5.84 -0.75 -5.68
N CYS A 23 6.78 -1.53 -6.21
CA CYS A 23 7.86 -2.11 -5.41
C CYS A 23 8.93 -1.09 -4.98
N GLY A 24 8.94 0.11 -5.54
CA GLY A 24 9.94 1.13 -5.26
C GLY A 24 11.36 0.60 -5.31
N ARG A 25 12.08 0.66 -4.20
CA ARG A 25 13.46 0.14 -4.10
C ARG A 25 13.56 -1.38 -4.01
N GLY A 26 12.43 -2.11 -3.97
CA GLY A 26 12.36 -3.57 -4.02
C GLY A 26 12.76 -4.27 -2.71
N GLU A 27 12.60 -3.63 -1.58
CA GLU A 27 12.97 -4.21 -0.28
C GLU A 27 12.08 -5.41 0.06
N LEU A 28 10.75 -5.27 -0.09
CA LEU A 28 9.82 -6.34 0.16
C LEU A 28 9.97 -7.48 -0.87
N ALA A 29 10.12 -7.15 -2.15
CA ALA A 29 10.35 -8.15 -3.20
C ALA A 29 11.56 -9.04 -2.90
N ARG A 30 12.69 -8.43 -2.49
CA ARG A 30 13.89 -9.19 -2.13
C ARG A 30 13.67 -10.06 -0.89
N ALA A 31 12.97 -9.55 0.12
CA ALA A 31 12.67 -10.30 1.33
C ALA A 31 11.78 -11.52 1.03
N LEU A 32 10.72 -11.34 0.23
CA LEU A 32 9.84 -12.44 -0.20
C LEU A 32 10.59 -13.46 -1.07
N SER A 33 11.45 -13.00 -1.99
CA SER A 33 12.28 -13.90 -2.80
C SER A 33 13.24 -14.72 -1.93
N ALA A 34 13.83 -14.12 -0.89
CA ALA A 34 14.67 -14.83 0.08
C ALA A 34 13.90 -15.87 0.91
N ASP A 35 12.60 -15.64 1.13
CA ASP A 35 11.70 -16.60 1.79
C ASP A 35 11.24 -17.75 0.87
N GLY A 36 11.64 -17.75 -0.39
CA GLY A 36 11.33 -18.82 -1.35
C GLY A 36 10.08 -18.59 -2.21
N TYR A 37 9.58 -17.35 -2.27
CA TYR A 37 8.54 -16.99 -3.26
C TYR A 37 9.15 -16.79 -4.65
N ASP A 38 8.39 -17.14 -5.71
CA ASP A 38 8.64 -16.70 -7.08
C ASP A 38 8.02 -15.28 -7.24
N VAL A 39 8.88 -14.26 -7.16
CA VAL A 39 8.44 -12.85 -7.10
C VAL A 39 8.57 -12.19 -8.45
N VAL A 40 7.51 -11.51 -8.88
CA VAL A 40 7.55 -10.45 -9.90
C VAL A 40 7.18 -9.14 -9.23
N ALA A 41 8.02 -8.12 -9.39
CA ALA A 41 7.83 -6.82 -8.75
C ALA A 41 7.83 -5.71 -9.80
N VAL A 42 6.76 -4.92 -9.88
CA VAL A 42 6.60 -3.87 -10.88
C VAL A 42 6.60 -2.48 -10.25
N ASP A 43 7.30 -1.55 -10.89
CA ASP A 43 7.34 -0.14 -10.55
C ASP A 43 7.98 0.63 -11.71
N PRO A 44 7.50 1.84 -12.09
CA PRO A 44 8.19 2.66 -13.10
C PRO A 44 9.65 2.93 -12.78
N ASP A 45 10.01 3.00 -11.50
CA ASP A 45 11.37 3.24 -11.00
C ASP A 45 12.02 1.99 -10.39
N ALA A 46 11.50 0.79 -10.72
CA ALA A 46 12.04 -0.46 -10.20
C ALA A 46 13.54 -0.57 -10.41
N PRO A 47 14.29 -1.17 -9.46
CA PRO A 47 15.70 -1.43 -9.62
C PRO A 47 15.98 -2.47 -10.71
N GLU A 48 17.24 -2.64 -11.07
CA GLU A 48 17.66 -3.73 -11.95
C GLU A 48 17.63 -5.08 -11.21
N GLY A 49 17.31 -6.15 -11.93
CA GLY A 49 17.31 -7.51 -11.39
C GLY A 49 16.23 -8.40 -11.99
N ALA A 50 16.42 -9.71 -11.88
CA ALA A 50 15.56 -10.71 -12.55
C ALA A 50 14.09 -10.66 -12.09
N ILE A 51 13.84 -10.30 -10.84
CA ILE A 51 12.49 -10.22 -10.27
C ILE A 51 11.78 -8.88 -10.56
N PHE A 52 12.50 -7.86 -11.04
CA PHE A 52 11.98 -6.51 -11.22
C PHE A 52 11.55 -6.23 -12.67
N ARG A 53 10.46 -5.47 -12.81
CA ARG A 53 9.94 -4.97 -14.08
C ARG A 53 9.80 -3.44 -13.97
N ARG A 54 10.66 -2.70 -14.66
CA ARG A 54 10.60 -1.23 -14.71
C ARG A 54 9.52 -0.79 -15.68
N MET A 55 8.28 -0.82 -15.22
CA MET A 55 7.09 -0.45 -15.98
C MET A 55 5.89 -0.25 -15.05
N THR A 56 4.80 0.31 -15.58
CA THR A 56 3.53 0.34 -14.85
C THR A 56 2.87 -1.04 -14.84
N LEU A 57 1.92 -1.26 -13.92
CA LEU A 57 1.15 -2.50 -13.84
C LEU A 57 0.38 -2.78 -15.15
N GLU A 58 -0.18 -1.74 -15.77
CA GLU A 58 -0.95 -1.85 -17.01
C GLU A 58 -0.09 -2.27 -18.20
N ALA A 59 1.19 -1.96 -18.15
CA ALA A 59 2.15 -2.36 -19.18
C ALA A 59 2.64 -3.80 -19.06
N LEU A 60 2.44 -4.44 -17.89
CA LEU A 60 2.90 -5.81 -17.64
C LEU A 60 2.21 -6.80 -18.61
N ARG A 61 3.00 -7.59 -19.35
CA ARG A 61 2.53 -8.57 -20.34
C ARG A 61 3.19 -9.92 -20.05
N ASP A 62 2.48 -10.99 -20.45
CA ASP A 62 2.99 -12.37 -20.44
C ASP A 62 3.48 -12.85 -19.07
N GLU A 63 2.95 -12.25 -18.00
CA GLU A 63 3.20 -12.65 -16.61
C GLU A 63 1.89 -13.17 -15.98
N GLY A 64 2.04 -13.99 -14.95
CA GLY A 64 0.90 -14.63 -14.28
C GLY A 64 0.62 -16.06 -14.79
N PRO A 65 -0.41 -16.74 -14.25
CA PRO A 65 -1.16 -16.26 -13.10
C PRO A 65 -0.33 -16.19 -11.80
N PHE A 66 -0.76 -15.35 -10.86
CA PHE A 66 -0.13 -15.22 -9.55
C PHE A 66 -1.03 -15.81 -8.46
N ASP A 67 -0.42 -16.44 -7.47
CA ASP A 67 -1.09 -17.02 -6.29
C ASP A 67 -1.47 -15.96 -5.25
N GLY A 68 -0.98 -14.75 -5.39
CA GLY A 68 -1.32 -13.58 -4.58
C GLY A 68 -0.62 -12.31 -5.05
N ALA A 69 -1.12 -11.16 -4.58
CA ALA A 69 -0.48 -9.88 -4.85
C ALA A 69 -0.41 -8.99 -3.59
N PHE A 70 0.58 -8.12 -3.60
CA PHE A 70 0.78 -7.10 -2.58
C PHE A 70 0.96 -5.73 -3.25
N ALA A 71 0.25 -4.72 -2.77
CA ALA A 71 0.42 -3.33 -3.19
C ALA A 71 0.60 -2.44 -1.94
N SER A 72 1.67 -1.66 -1.89
CA SER A 72 1.92 -0.77 -0.77
C SER A 72 2.23 0.62 -1.26
N LEU A 73 1.37 1.59 -0.90
CA LEU A 73 1.52 3.00 -1.25
C LEU A 73 1.68 3.20 -2.77
N ALA A 74 0.87 2.50 -3.54
CA ALA A 74 0.94 2.48 -4.99
C ALA A 74 -0.37 2.91 -5.66
N LEU A 75 -1.53 2.52 -5.09
CA LEU A 75 -2.82 2.73 -5.74
C LEU A 75 -3.22 4.21 -5.81
N HIS A 76 -2.82 5.01 -4.83
CA HIS A 76 -3.12 6.44 -4.83
C HIS A 76 -2.42 7.22 -5.96
N HIS A 77 -1.42 6.62 -6.62
CA HIS A 77 -0.65 7.21 -7.72
C HIS A 77 -1.05 6.71 -9.12
N VAL A 78 -1.85 5.65 -9.26
CA VAL A 78 -2.20 5.13 -10.58
C VAL A 78 -3.09 6.12 -11.34
N ASP A 79 -2.97 6.19 -12.66
CA ASP A 79 -3.77 7.12 -13.46
C ASP A 79 -5.27 6.78 -13.43
N ASP A 80 -5.61 5.48 -13.52
CA ASP A 80 -6.98 4.95 -13.50
C ASP A 80 -7.06 3.70 -12.62
N LEU A 81 -7.69 3.86 -11.45
CA LEU A 81 -7.90 2.77 -10.49
C LEU A 81 -8.67 1.60 -11.08
N GLY A 82 -9.66 1.88 -11.93
CA GLY A 82 -10.45 0.85 -12.58
C GLY A 82 -9.60 -0.02 -13.49
N VAL A 83 -8.84 0.61 -14.38
CA VAL A 83 -7.96 -0.10 -15.33
C VAL A 83 -6.86 -0.86 -14.59
N ALA A 84 -6.21 -0.23 -13.60
CA ALA A 84 -5.14 -0.88 -12.84
C ALA A 84 -5.64 -2.10 -12.06
N LEU A 85 -6.79 -1.99 -11.36
CA LEU A 85 -7.33 -3.09 -10.57
C LEU A 85 -7.97 -4.20 -11.44
N ASP A 86 -8.56 -3.87 -12.59
CA ASP A 86 -9.00 -4.88 -13.57
C ASP A 86 -7.81 -5.67 -14.12
N LYS A 87 -6.71 -4.97 -14.43
CA LYS A 87 -5.46 -5.60 -14.84
C LYS A 87 -4.92 -6.50 -13.73
N LEU A 88 -4.82 -6.01 -12.50
CA LEU A 88 -4.35 -6.78 -11.36
C LEU A 88 -5.18 -8.05 -11.16
N ARG A 89 -6.51 -7.92 -11.16
CA ARG A 89 -7.41 -9.06 -11.02
C ARG A 89 -7.20 -10.10 -12.14
N SER A 90 -6.99 -9.66 -13.37
CA SER A 90 -6.77 -10.56 -14.51
C SER A 90 -5.48 -11.40 -14.41
N LEU A 91 -4.52 -10.94 -13.61
CA LEU A 91 -3.25 -11.61 -13.37
C LEU A 91 -3.29 -12.61 -12.20
N LEU A 92 -4.35 -12.57 -11.38
CA LEU A 92 -4.48 -13.43 -10.20
C LEU A 92 -5.20 -14.73 -10.49
N CYS A 93 -4.80 -15.80 -9.82
CA CYS A 93 -5.58 -17.02 -9.74
C CYS A 93 -6.94 -16.75 -9.08
N PRO A 94 -8.01 -17.46 -9.48
CA PRO A 94 -9.29 -17.37 -8.77
C PRO A 94 -9.14 -17.66 -7.28
N GLY A 95 -9.61 -16.73 -6.44
CA GLY A 95 -9.49 -16.82 -4.99
C GLY A 95 -8.13 -16.42 -4.40
N ALA A 96 -7.19 -15.97 -5.23
CA ALA A 96 -5.90 -15.46 -4.76
C ALA A 96 -6.08 -14.18 -3.91
N PRO A 97 -5.33 -14.02 -2.80
CA PRO A 97 -5.40 -12.82 -1.99
C PRO A 97 -4.72 -11.63 -2.67
N LEU A 98 -5.34 -10.47 -2.51
CA LEU A 98 -4.76 -9.16 -2.72
C LEU A 98 -4.60 -8.47 -1.37
N VAL A 99 -3.39 -8.08 -1.03
CA VAL A 99 -3.09 -7.28 0.16
C VAL A 99 -2.73 -5.87 -0.26
N VAL A 100 -3.48 -4.90 0.21
CA VAL A 100 -3.25 -3.47 -0.05
C VAL A 100 -2.93 -2.77 1.26
N ARG A 101 -1.83 -2.05 1.29
CA ARG A 101 -1.51 -1.08 2.34
C ARG A 101 -1.46 0.30 1.73
N GLU A 102 -2.30 1.19 2.23
CA GLU A 102 -2.47 2.55 1.70
C GLU A 102 -2.74 3.56 2.81
N PHE A 103 -2.90 4.82 2.43
CA PHE A 103 -3.31 5.87 3.35
C PHE A 103 -4.44 6.72 2.77
N ALA A 104 -5.24 7.25 3.66
CA ALA A 104 -6.40 8.09 3.38
C ALA A 104 -6.04 9.56 3.63
N TRP A 105 -5.34 10.18 2.69
CA TRP A 105 -4.87 11.56 2.81
C TRP A 105 -6.02 12.55 3.04
N ASP A 106 -7.17 12.28 2.41
CA ASP A 106 -8.38 13.10 2.44
C ASP A 106 -9.13 13.03 3.79
N LEU A 107 -8.82 12.03 4.61
CA LEU A 107 -9.38 11.87 5.95
C LEU A 107 -8.53 12.47 7.07
N VAL A 108 -7.38 13.06 6.76
CA VAL A 108 -6.57 13.81 7.72
C VAL A 108 -7.37 15.02 8.22
N ASP A 109 -7.44 15.20 9.54
CA ASP A 109 -8.08 16.35 10.18
C ASP A 109 -7.06 17.35 10.75
N GLU A 110 -7.55 18.48 11.27
CA GLU A 110 -6.69 19.55 11.81
C GLU A 110 -5.74 19.06 12.91
N ALA A 111 -6.18 18.16 13.77
CA ALA A 111 -5.35 17.65 14.87
C ALA A 111 -4.24 16.75 14.33
N THR A 112 -4.57 15.88 13.37
CA THR A 112 -3.65 14.96 12.72
C THR A 112 -2.61 15.70 11.88
N ALA A 113 -3.02 16.69 11.05
CA ALA A 113 -2.12 17.50 10.25
C ALA A 113 -1.17 18.34 11.11
N ARG A 114 -1.68 18.92 12.21
CA ARG A 114 -0.86 19.66 13.15
C ARG A 114 0.20 18.79 13.81
N TRP A 115 -0.19 17.63 14.32
CA TRP A 115 0.76 16.69 14.91
C TRP A 115 1.86 16.29 13.93
N ASP A 116 1.50 16.01 12.67
CA ASP A 116 2.46 15.66 11.62
C ASP A 116 3.46 16.79 11.35
N SER A 117 2.97 18.03 11.23
CA SER A 117 3.82 19.20 11.03
C SER A 117 4.76 19.44 12.22
N GLU A 118 4.24 19.36 13.46
CA GLU A 118 5.01 19.57 14.69
C GLU A 118 6.13 18.51 14.85
N ARG A 119 5.82 17.21 14.63
CA ARG A 119 6.82 16.15 14.74
C ARG A 119 7.96 16.26 13.73
N LEU A 120 7.68 16.87 12.57
CA LEU A 120 8.66 17.09 11.49
C LEU A 120 9.36 18.45 11.60
N GLY A 121 8.99 19.28 12.59
CA GLY A 121 9.52 20.63 12.72
C GLY A 121 9.19 21.54 11.54
N ARG A 122 8.08 21.27 10.84
CA ARG A 122 7.60 22.03 9.68
C ARG A 122 6.52 23.01 10.10
N ALA A 123 6.48 24.17 9.42
CA ALA A 123 5.30 25.01 9.46
C ALA A 123 4.28 24.44 8.49
N GLY A 124 3.02 24.28 8.93
CA GLY A 124 1.95 23.75 8.09
C GLY A 124 0.77 23.27 8.92
N GLY A 125 -0.30 22.93 8.23
CA GLY A 125 -1.54 22.42 8.80
C GLY A 125 -2.37 21.72 7.74
N LEU A 126 -3.67 21.59 7.98
CA LEU A 126 -4.55 20.83 7.09
C LEU A 126 -4.65 21.41 5.66
N ALA A 127 -4.53 22.73 5.51
CA ALA A 127 -4.59 23.36 4.19
C ALA A 127 -3.37 22.98 3.34
N GLU A 128 -2.17 23.04 3.91
CA GLU A 128 -0.93 22.64 3.25
C GLU A 128 -0.93 21.14 2.94
N TRP A 129 -1.34 20.31 3.91
CA TRP A 129 -1.49 18.88 3.72
C TRP A 129 -2.38 18.56 2.51
N ARG A 130 -3.56 19.21 2.42
CA ARG A 130 -4.48 19.00 1.31
C ARG A 130 -3.89 19.45 -0.03
N ALA A 131 -3.25 20.60 -0.08
CA ALA A 131 -2.63 21.11 -1.30
C ALA A 131 -1.52 20.18 -1.83
N GLU A 132 -0.80 19.51 -0.93
CA GLU A 132 0.24 18.53 -1.31
C GLU A 132 -0.33 17.24 -1.86
N HIS A 133 -1.55 16.82 -1.46
CA HIS A 133 -2.09 15.49 -1.73
C HIS A 133 -3.34 15.50 -2.63
N GLU A 134 -3.95 16.65 -2.95
CA GLU A 134 -5.22 16.74 -3.70
C GLU A 134 -5.18 16.12 -5.11
N HIS A 135 -3.99 15.86 -5.64
CA HIS A 135 -3.78 15.18 -6.92
C HIS A 135 -3.85 13.66 -6.84
N LEU A 136 -3.91 13.09 -5.64
CA LEU A 136 -3.95 11.65 -5.40
C LEU A 136 -5.40 11.14 -5.31
N HIS A 137 -5.61 9.86 -5.57
CA HIS A 137 -6.92 9.24 -5.32
C HIS A 137 -7.30 9.30 -3.85
N THR A 138 -8.59 9.58 -3.58
CA THR A 138 -9.14 9.62 -2.23
C THR A 138 -9.32 8.20 -1.66
N PHE A 139 -9.54 8.11 -0.35
CA PHE A 139 -9.91 6.84 0.27
C PHE A 139 -11.18 6.25 -0.33
N GLU A 140 -12.20 7.08 -0.56
CA GLU A 140 -13.47 6.63 -1.13
C GLU A 140 -13.29 6.05 -2.54
N ASP A 141 -12.48 6.70 -3.40
CA ASP A 141 -12.18 6.22 -4.74
C ASP A 141 -11.46 4.87 -4.71
N MET A 142 -10.39 4.76 -3.91
CA MET A 142 -9.65 3.50 -3.76
C MET A 142 -10.54 2.39 -3.20
N ARG A 143 -11.32 2.69 -2.17
CA ARG A 143 -12.22 1.74 -1.53
C ARG A 143 -13.29 1.23 -2.49
N ALA A 144 -13.98 2.13 -3.19
CA ALA A 144 -15.01 1.77 -4.16
C ALA A 144 -14.45 0.92 -5.31
N ALA A 145 -13.26 1.27 -5.81
CA ALA A 145 -12.61 0.53 -6.88
C ALA A 145 -12.18 -0.88 -6.46
N LEU A 146 -11.70 -1.06 -5.21
CA LEU A 146 -11.36 -2.35 -4.62
C LEU A 146 -12.61 -3.21 -4.42
N ASP A 147 -13.65 -2.68 -3.79
CA ASP A 147 -14.89 -3.41 -3.48
C ASP A 147 -15.66 -3.85 -4.73
N ALA A 148 -15.53 -3.11 -5.83
CA ALA A 148 -16.12 -3.50 -7.12
C ALA A 148 -15.45 -4.73 -7.75
N ARG A 149 -14.23 -5.09 -7.36
CA ARG A 149 -13.41 -6.11 -8.03
C ARG A 149 -12.98 -7.27 -7.15
N PHE A 150 -12.86 -7.03 -5.86
CA PHE A 150 -12.39 -8.01 -4.88
C PHE A 150 -13.42 -8.17 -3.78
N ARG A 151 -13.59 -9.39 -3.31
CA ARG A 151 -14.40 -9.64 -2.11
C ARG A 151 -13.54 -9.40 -0.87
N GLU A 152 -13.86 -8.38 -0.11
CA GLU A 152 -13.16 -8.08 1.15
C GLU A 152 -13.14 -9.30 2.08
N ARG A 153 -11.97 -9.56 2.67
CA ARG A 153 -11.74 -10.51 3.75
C ARG A 153 -11.49 -9.83 5.08
N SER A 154 -10.71 -8.75 5.06
CA SER A 154 -10.48 -7.90 6.22
C SER A 154 -10.13 -6.47 5.82
N PHE A 155 -10.42 -5.54 6.72
CA PHE A 155 -10.05 -4.13 6.62
C PHE A 155 -9.65 -3.61 8.00
N GLU A 156 -8.51 -2.93 8.09
CA GLU A 156 -8.00 -2.39 9.34
C GLU A 156 -7.42 -0.99 9.14
N TRP A 157 -7.77 -0.07 10.05
CA TRP A 157 -7.10 1.21 10.16
C TRP A 157 -5.84 1.11 11.01
N GLY A 158 -4.82 1.91 10.68
CA GLY A 158 -3.57 1.93 11.42
C GLY A 158 -2.78 3.23 11.25
N PRO A 159 -1.60 3.26 11.86
CA PRO A 159 -0.67 4.37 11.70
C PRO A 159 -0.12 4.42 10.27
N TYR A 160 0.25 5.64 9.84
CA TYR A 160 0.89 5.89 8.55
C TYR A 160 2.01 6.93 8.66
N LEU A 161 1.76 8.04 9.33
CA LEU A 161 2.59 9.24 9.28
C LEU A 161 4.01 9.01 9.77
N SER A 162 4.16 8.37 10.93
CA SER A 162 5.47 8.01 11.48
C SER A 162 6.18 6.88 10.75
N GLU A 163 5.47 6.12 9.92
CA GLU A 163 6.06 5.05 9.11
C GLU A 163 6.53 5.57 7.76
N HIS A 164 5.89 6.61 7.24
CA HIS A 164 6.28 7.27 5.99
C HIS A 164 7.55 8.10 6.18
N GLU A 165 7.61 8.92 7.21
CA GLU A 165 8.80 9.68 7.62
C GLU A 165 9.21 9.26 9.04
N PRO A 166 10.00 8.18 9.17
CA PRO A 166 10.31 7.61 10.48
C PRO A 166 11.29 8.48 11.29
N ALA A 167 10.97 8.66 12.57
CA ALA A 167 11.89 9.19 13.57
C ALA A 167 11.75 8.41 14.87
N GLU A 168 12.80 8.46 15.71
CA GLU A 168 12.87 7.67 16.95
C GLU A 168 11.69 7.99 17.88
N GLY A 169 11.00 6.94 18.37
CA GLY A 169 9.88 7.05 19.30
C GLY A 169 8.54 7.47 18.69
N GLN A 170 8.50 8.02 17.50
CA GLN A 170 7.27 8.58 16.91
C GLN A 170 6.22 7.53 16.53
N ALA A 171 6.64 6.32 16.17
CA ALA A 171 5.71 5.24 15.83
C ALA A 171 4.86 4.80 17.04
N GLU A 172 5.42 4.77 18.24
CA GLU A 172 4.65 4.46 19.44
C GLU A 172 3.78 5.65 19.88
N GLU A 173 4.28 6.87 19.70
CA GLU A 173 3.52 8.10 19.94
C GLU A 173 2.27 8.16 19.04
N GLU A 174 2.41 7.97 17.73
CA GLU A 174 1.29 7.94 16.79
C GLU A 174 0.23 6.93 17.23
N ARG A 175 0.66 5.69 17.54
CA ARG A 175 -0.27 4.65 18.01
C ARG A 175 -0.99 5.04 19.30
N ARG A 176 -0.28 5.71 20.23
CA ARG A 176 -0.87 6.20 21.47
C ARG A 176 -1.95 7.26 21.20
N LEU A 177 -1.64 8.24 20.35
CA LEU A 177 -2.55 9.33 19.99
C LEU A 177 -3.78 8.83 19.22
N ILE A 178 -3.61 7.85 18.34
CA ILE A 178 -4.72 7.18 17.66
C ILE A 178 -5.61 6.46 18.68
N ARG A 179 -5.03 5.70 19.61
CA ARG A 179 -5.81 4.98 20.65
C ARG A 179 -6.57 5.91 21.58
N SER A 180 -6.04 7.08 21.88
CA SER A 180 -6.72 8.10 22.72
C SER A 180 -7.73 8.95 21.94
N GLY A 181 -7.76 8.85 20.60
CA GLY A 181 -8.64 9.65 19.75
C GLY A 181 -8.16 11.10 19.57
N GLU A 182 -6.91 11.40 19.93
CA GLU A 182 -6.33 12.72 19.75
C GLU A 182 -5.99 13.02 18.29
N ILE A 183 -5.61 11.98 17.50
CA ILE A 183 -5.43 12.05 16.05
C ILE A 183 -6.14 10.88 15.36
N ARG A 184 -6.38 10.99 14.07
CA ARG A 184 -6.99 9.92 13.27
C ARG A 184 -5.97 8.89 12.80
N ALA A 185 -6.39 7.61 12.76
CA ALA A 185 -5.70 6.61 11.97
C ALA A 185 -5.99 6.86 10.49
N VAL A 186 -4.97 7.10 9.70
CA VAL A 186 -5.12 7.39 8.26
C VAL A 186 -4.41 6.37 7.36
N GLY A 187 -3.59 5.49 7.92
CA GLY A 187 -3.13 4.30 7.22
C GLY A 187 -4.21 3.23 7.22
N PHE A 188 -4.28 2.41 6.18
CA PHE A 188 -5.17 1.24 6.17
C PHE A 188 -4.53 0.03 5.50
N VAL A 189 -5.03 -1.14 5.90
CA VAL A 189 -4.78 -2.41 5.25
C VAL A 189 -6.11 -2.99 4.79
N TYR A 190 -6.19 -3.31 3.51
CA TYR A 190 -7.30 -4.03 2.89
C TYR A 190 -6.79 -5.38 2.42
N VAL A 191 -7.49 -6.45 2.75
CA VAL A 191 -7.26 -7.77 2.21
C VAL A 191 -8.51 -8.24 1.48
N GLY A 192 -8.39 -8.46 0.18
CA GLY A 192 -9.45 -8.99 -0.66
C GLY A 192 -9.06 -10.29 -1.33
N VAL A 193 -10.01 -10.93 -1.98
CA VAL A 193 -9.79 -12.13 -2.82
C VAL A 193 -10.38 -11.91 -4.21
N ALA A 194 -9.64 -12.38 -5.24
CA ALA A 194 -9.99 -12.27 -6.64
C ALA A 194 -11.16 -13.19 -7.05
#